data_d90072671e23d28d288bfb32a5e58292
#
_entry.id   d90072671e23d28d288bfb32a5e58292
#
_cell.length_a   1.000
_cell.length_b   1.000
_cell.length_c   1.000
_cell.angle_alpha   90.00
_cell.angle_beta   90.00
_cell.angle_gamma   90.00
#
_symmetry.space_group_name_H-M   'P 1'
#
loop_
_entity.id
_entity.type
_entity.pdbx_description
1 polymer ?
#
loop_
_entity_poly.entity_id
_entity_poly.type
_entity_poly.pdbx_seq_one_letter_code
_entity_poly.pdbx_strand_id
1 'polypeptide(L)'
;MRKNVFKVVALTLCVALALMAVVSCATKPPLRKGEVLIEDKGTAYGVKTPKWVESAIIGGAKDVEKIPDYKDAVVFIAQFEAQNLQSAQLLAERMQAQTELASYLSTRVKDAFKGANVADADSKNFGVYGERFVASVAQATYSGFRKDTDWWVKVQTYTPDNKPDKQLYRVIQLWTISKDMLQKQFDMMLSGMAGEAAKTPETKRAMDIVQNTVAKDFFSGK
;
A
#
# COMPACT_ATOMS: atom_id res chain seq x y z
N MET A 1 36.21 39.06 40.92
CA MET A 1 36.32 38.21 39.72
C MET A 1 35.60 36.82 39.84
N ARG A 2 35.56 36.16 41.00
CA ARG A 2 34.93 34.81 41.15
C ARG A 2 33.40 34.76 40.95
N LYS A 3 32.63 35.81 41.25
CA LYS A 3 31.14 35.82 41.14
C LYS A 3 30.62 35.87 39.70
N ASN A 4 31.37 36.37 38.72
CA ASN A 4 30.95 36.46 37.33
C ASN A 4 31.20 35.15 36.56
N VAL A 5 32.21 34.38 36.94
CA VAL A 5 32.50 33.05 36.33
C VAL A 5 31.40 32.06 36.67
N PHE A 6 30.85 32.08 37.89
CA PHE A 6 29.78 31.20 38.32
C PHE A 6 28.46 31.47 37.56
N LYS A 7 28.15 32.74 37.26
CA LYS A 7 26.95 33.11 36.47
C LYS A 7 27.06 32.68 35.01
N VAL A 8 28.26 32.77 34.42
CA VAL A 8 28.48 32.34 33.02
C VAL A 8 28.41 30.82 32.90
N VAL A 9 28.98 30.07 33.85
CA VAL A 9 28.91 28.59 33.85
C VAL A 9 27.48 28.10 34.09
N ALA A 10 26.72 28.75 34.98
CA ALA A 10 25.30 28.37 35.19
C ALA A 10 24.45 28.67 33.97
N LEU A 11 24.69 29.77 33.24
CA LEU A 11 23.95 30.14 32.04
C LEU A 11 24.24 29.18 30.88
N THR A 12 25.50 28.76 30.70
CA THR A 12 25.87 27.77 29.65
C THR A 12 25.33 26.39 29.93
N LEU A 13 25.24 25.99 31.21
CA LEU A 13 24.67 24.69 31.58
C LEU A 13 23.14 24.64 31.34
N CYS A 14 22.41 25.74 31.61
CA CYS A 14 20.98 25.84 31.33
C CYS A 14 20.67 25.85 29.82
N VAL A 15 21.50 26.46 28.97
CA VAL A 15 21.34 26.48 27.53
C VAL A 15 21.62 25.10 26.94
N ALA A 16 22.62 24.37 27.45
CA ALA A 16 22.90 22.99 27.03
C ALA A 16 21.78 22.00 27.39
N LEU A 17 21.15 22.16 28.57
CA LEU A 17 19.99 21.34 28.97
C LEU A 17 18.73 21.67 28.17
N ALA A 18 18.51 22.91 27.77
CA ALA A 18 17.39 23.32 26.93
C ALA A 18 17.51 22.81 25.49
N LEU A 19 18.72 22.65 24.96
CA LEU A 19 18.98 22.10 23.62
C LEU A 19 18.76 20.57 23.53
N MET A 20 18.83 19.82 24.62
CA MET A 20 18.56 18.38 24.63
C MET A 20 17.07 18.04 24.70
N ALA A 21 16.19 18.99 25.00
CA ALA A 21 14.74 18.76 25.07
C ALA A 21 14.01 18.80 23.71
N VAL A 22 14.68 19.15 22.62
CA VAL A 22 14.04 19.33 21.29
C VAL A 22 14.16 18.12 20.35
N VAL A 23 14.69 16.97 20.79
CA VAL A 23 14.94 15.81 19.91
C VAL A 23 14.03 14.63 20.22
N SER A 24 12.77 14.85 20.55
CA SER A 24 11.82 13.73 20.61
C SER A 24 10.43 14.10 20.11
N CYS A 25 10.34 14.72 18.93
CA CYS A 25 9.13 14.56 18.14
C CYS A 25 9.25 13.25 17.34
N ALA A 26 9.04 12.11 18.02
CA ALA A 26 8.65 10.90 17.33
C ALA A 26 7.29 11.23 16.68
N THR A 27 7.28 11.47 15.38
CA THR A 27 6.06 11.65 14.60
C THR A 27 5.24 10.38 14.78
N LYS A 28 4.14 10.48 15.54
CA LYS A 28 3.21 9.35 15.68
C LYS A 28 2.66 9.03 14.29
N PRO A 29 2.57 7.75 13.90
CA PRO A 29 2.01 7.40 12.60
C PRO A 29 0.59 7.98 12.51
N PRO A 30 0.22 8.57 11.38
CA PRO A 30 -1.12 9.09 11.16
C PRO A 30 -2.13 7.95 11.22
N LEU A 31 -3.23 8.21 11.89
CA LEU A 31 -4.31 7.28 12.13
C LEU A 31 -5.53 7.68 11.30
N ARG A 32 -6.49 6.76 11.19
CA ARG A 32 -7.81 7.08 10.65
C ARG A 32 -8.48 8.14 11.52
N LYS A 33 -9.34 8.97 10.92
CA LYS A 33 -10.12 9.97 11.68
C LYS A 33 -10.91 9.29 12.81
N GLY A 34 -10.78 9.80 14.02
CA GLY A 34 -11.45 9.23 15.20
C GLY A 34 -10.68 8.10 15.87
N GLU A 35 -9.39 7.95 15.61
CA GLU A 35 -8.52 7.00 16.28
C GLU A 35 -7.35 7.69 16.99
N VAL A 36 -6.91 7.12 18.10
CA VAL A 36 -5.69 7.55 18.82
C VAL A 36 -4.77 6.35 18.99
N LEU A 37 -3.50 6.52 18.63
CA LEU A 37 -2.48 5.50 18.84
C LEU A 37 -2.19 5.35 20.35
N ILE A 38 -2.32 4.12 20.85
CA ILE A 38 -1.94 3.76 22.22
C ILE A 38 -0.51 3.22 22.22
N GLU A 39 -0.24 2.27 21.33
CA GLU A 39 1.01 1.51 21.27
C GLU A 39 1.23 1.00 19.84
N ASP A 40 2.48 0.77 19.46
CA ASP A 40 2.83 0.11 18.21
C ASP A 40 4.01 -0.84 18.40
N LYS A 41 4.33 -1.61 17.37
CA LYS A 41 5.48 -2.52 17.35
C LYS A 41 6.78 -1.79 17.65
N GLY A 42 6.90 -0.52 17.24
CA GLY A 42 8.07 0.31 17.51
C GLY A 42 8.23 0.64 18.98
N THR A 43 7.20 1.13 19.62
CA THR A 43 7.22 1.46 21.06
C THR A 43 7.41 0.22 21.93
N ALA A 44 6.82 -0.92 21.52
CA ALA A 44 6.95 -2.18 22.25
C ALA A 44 8.38 -2.78 22.21
N TYR A 45 9.09 -2.59 21.08
CA TYR A 45 10.42 -3.19 20.86
C TYR A 45 11.56 -2.19 20.76
N GLY A 46 11.31 -0.90 20.98
CA GLY A 46 12.33 0.15 20.92
C GLY A 46 12.88 0.42 19.52
N VAL A 47 12.09 0.14 18.47
CA VAL A 47 12.49 0.36 17.08
C VAL A 47 11.65 1.48 16.44
N LYS A 48 12.25 2.21 15.50
CA LYS A 48 11.54 3.30 14.81
C LYS A 48 10.47 2.74 13.86
N THR A 49 9.29 3.37 13.84
CA THR A 49 8.25 3.05 12.87
C THR A 49 8.76 3.24 11.43
N PRO A 50 8.67 2.22 10.58
CA PRO A 50 9.13 2.32 9.20
C PRO A 50 8.26 3.30 8.39
N LYS A 51 8.86 4.01 7.42
CA LYS A 51 8.16 4.97 6.55
C LYS A 51 6.98 4.35 5.79
N TRP A 52 7.09 3.07 5.40
CA TRP A 52 6.03 2.39 4.68
C TRP A 52 4.73 2.26 5.50
N VAL A 53 4.84 2.16 6.83
CA VAL A 53 3.67 2.08 7.72
C VAL A 53 2.87 3.37 7.66
N GLU A 54 3.55 4.52 7.75
CA GLU A 54 2.90 5.84 7.63
C GLU A 54 2.23 5.99 6.25
N SER A 55 2.96 5.68 5.17
CA SER A 55 2.43 5.74 3.81
C SER A 55 1.25 4.81 3.61
N ALA A 56 1.30 3.58 4.15
CA ALA A 56 0.20 2.60 4.05
C ALA A 56 -1.08 3.07 4.75
N ILE A 57 -0.95 3.75 5.90
CA ILE A 57 -2.11 4.24 6.66
C ILE A 57 -2.74 5.46 5.99
N ILE A 58 -1.93 6.39 5.42
CA ILE A 58 -2.42 7.64 4.81
C ILE A 58 -2.97 7.41 3.42
N GLY A 59 -2.19 6.82 2.53
CA GLY A 59 -2.46 6.74 1.10
C GLY A 59 -2.50 5.32 0.54
N GLY A 60 -2.38 4.30 1.40
CA GLY A 60 -2.46 2.90 0.99
C GLY A 60 -1.27 2.44 0.15
N ALA A 61 -1.50 1.40 -0.66
CA ALA A 61 -0.46 0.76 -1.46
C ALA A 61 0.24 1.72 -2.44
N LYS A 62 -0.52 2.62 -3.09
CA LYS A 62 0.04 3.58 -4.06
C LYS A 62 1.04 4.56 -3.43
N ASP A 63 0.85 4.97 -2.19
CA ASP A 63 1.80 5.86 -1.51
C ASP A 63 3.05 5.10 -1.04
N VAL A 64 2.93 3.82 -0.71
CA VAL A 64 4.09 2.97 -0.45
C VAL A 64 4.92 2.76 -1.72
N GLU A 65 4.29 2.56 -2.88
CA GLU A 65 4.97 2.42 -4.18
C GLU A 65 5.83 3.65 -4.57
N LYS A 66 5.59 4.82 -3.96
CA LYS A 66 6.42 6.03 -4.16
C LYS A 66 7.71 6.04 -3.34
N ILE A 67 7.82 5.17 -2.33
CA ILE A 67 9.03 5.03 -1.53
C ILE A 67 10.13 4.40 -2.40
N PRO A 68 11.40 4.90 -2.37
CA PRO A 68 12.46 4.40 -3.24
C PRO A 68 12.66 2.89 -3.21
N ASP A 69 12.51 2.26 -2.03
CA ASP A 69 12.67 0.82 -1.84
C ASP A 69 11.59 -0.01 -2.55
N TYR A 70 10.43 0.59 -2.86
CA TYR A 70 9.28 -0.08 -3.48
C TYR A 70 8.93 0.45 -4.87
N LYS A 71 9.72 1.37 -5.44
CA LYS A 71 9.43 2.00 -6.75
C LYS A 71 9.30 1.00 -7.91
N ASP A 72 10.02 -0.13 -7.84
CA ASP A 72 10.03 -1.18 -8.85
C ASP A 72 9.13 -2.38 -8.48
N ALA A 73 8.26 -2.19 -7.48
CA ALA A 73 7.29 -3.18 -7.04
C ALA A 73 5.85 -2.66 -7.20
N VAL A 74 4.91 -3.57 -7.39
CA VAL A 74 3.50 -3.37 -7.10
C VAL A 74 3.27 -3.82 -5.67
N VAL A 75 2.66 -2.95 -4.87
CA VAL A 75 2.44 -3.15 -3.45
C VAL A 75 1.00 -3.54 -3.18
N PHE A 76 0.81 -4.50 -2.28
CA PHE A 76 -0.47 -4.86 -1.71
C PHE A 76 -0.40 -4.73 -0.19
N ILE A 77 -1.38 -4.06 0.42
CA ILE A 77 -1.48 -3.86 1.86
C ILE A 77 -2.71 -4.61 2.38
N ALA A 78 -2.47 -5.58 3.27
CA ALA A 78 -3.52 -6.26 4.01
C ALA A 78 -3.56 -5.74 5.44
N GLN A 79 -4.78 -5.53 5.99
CA GLN A 79 -4.98 -5.06 7.35
C GLN A 79 -6.01 -5.93 8.06
N PHE A 80 -5.69 -6.34 9.30
CA PHE A 80 -6.51 -7.22 10.12
C PHE A 80 -6.67 -6.62 11.51
N GLU A 81 -7.89 -6.57 12.00
CA GLU A 81 -8.22 -5.95 13.28
C GLU A 81 -8.86 -6.98 14.23
N ALA A 82 -8.42 -6.96 15.49
CA ALA A 82 -9.02 -7.73 16.57
C ALA A 82 -8.82 -7.06 17.94
N GLN A 83 -9.53 -7.53 18.97
CA GLN A 83 -9.41 -6.99 20.31
C GLN A 83 -8.07 -7.30 20.99
N ASN A 84 -7.37 -8.34 20.55
CA ASN A 84 -6.03 -8.67 21.01
C ASN A 84 -5.08 -8.96 19.85
N LEU A 85 -3.77 -8.78 20.08
CA LEU A 85 -2.74 -8.92 19.07
C LEU A 85 -2.68 -10.32 18.46
N GLN A 86 -2.77 -11.35 19.27
CA GLN A 86 -2.70 -12.74 18.81
C GLN A 86 -3.83 -13.07 17.83
N SER A 87 -5.06 -12.63 18.12
CA SER A 87 -6.20 -12.81 17.20
C SER A 87 -6.01 -12.05 15.89
N ALA A 88 -5.49 -10.82 15.95
CA ALA A 88 -5.20 -10.05 14.73
C ALA A 88 -4.10 -10.71 13.88
N GLN A 89 -3.05 -11.25 14.51
CA GLN A 89 -2.00 -12.01 13.83
C GLN A 89 -2.54 -13.31 13.23
N LEU A 90 -3.37 -14.06 13.95
CA LEU A 90 -3.98 -15.27 13.41
C LEU A 90 -4.87 -15.01 12.19
N LEU A 91 -5.65 -13.92 12.20
CA LEU A 91 -6.41 -13.50 11.02
C LEU A 91 -5.49 -13.19 9.85
N ALA A 92 -4.38 -12.50 10.10
CA ALA A 92 -3.39 -12.17 9.09
C ALA A 92 -2.68 -13.42 8.50
N GLU A 93 -2.43 -14.44 9.32
CA GLU A 93 -1.85 -15.72 8.88
C GLU A 93 -2.81 -16.55 8.01
N ARG A 94 -4.12 -16.42 8.26
CA ARG A 94 -5.17 -17.13 7.50
C ARG A 94 -5.52 -16.47 6.17
N MET A 95 -4.93 -15.32 5.86
CA MET A 95 -5.18 -14.62 4.60
C MET A 95 -4.81 -15.49 3.40
N GLN A 96 -5.72 -15.58 2.44
CA GLN A 96 -5.45 -16.20 1.14
C GLN A 96 -4.78 -15.18 0.21
N ALA A 97 -3.49 -14.93 0.44
CA ALA A 97 -2.74 -13.83 -0.16
C ALA A 97 -2.84 -13.78 -1.70
N GLN A 98 -2.82 -14.92 -2.38
CA GLN A 98 -2.94 -14.98 -3.85
C GLN A 98 -4.33 -14.53 -4.33
N THR A 99 -5.38 -14.96 -3.66
CA THR A 99 -6.77 -14.58 -3.99
C THR A 99 -6.99 -13.08 -3.76
N GLU A 100 -6.50 -12.56 -2.65
CA GLU A 100 -6.59 -11.13 -2.34
C GLU A 100 -5.80 -10.27 -3.32
N LEU A 101 -4.60 -10.71 -3.71
CA LEU A 101 -3.82 -10.05 -4.74
C LEU A 101 -4.54 -10.05 -6.09
N ALA A 102 -5.06 -11.20 -6.53
CA ALA A 102 -5.80 -11.33 -7.80
C ALA A 102 -7.01 -10.40 -7.81
N SER A 103 -7.77 -10.33 -6.73
CA SER A 103 -8.89 -9.40 -6.54
C SER A 103 -8.44 -7.93 -6.61
N TYR A 104 -7.36 -7.59 -5.90
CA TYR A 104 -6.79 -6.24 -5.92
C TYR A 104 -6.33 -5.83 -7.33
N LEU A 105 -5.58 -6.69 -8.02
CA LEU A 105 -5.08 -6.41 -9.36
C LEU A 105 -6.21 -6.30 -10.38
N SER A 106 -7.21 -7.18 -10.33
CA SER A 106 -8.37 -7.13 -11.23
C SER A 106 -9.18 -5.86 -11.06
N THR A 107 -9.36 -5.39 -9.81
CA THR A 107 -10.02 -4.11 -9.51
C THR A 107 -9.21 -2.94 -10.08
N ARG A 108 -7.91 -2.95 -9.89
CA ARG A 108 -7.00 -1.91 -10.38
C ARG A 108 -6.97 -1.84 -11.92
N VAL A 109 -6.98 -2.99 -12.61
CA VAL A 109 -7.11 -3.08 -14.08
C VAL A 109 -8.46 -2.54 -14.55
N LYS A 110 -9.54 -2.93 -13.87
CA LYS A 110 -10.89 -2.43 -14.17
C LYS A 110 -11.01 -0.92 -14.04
N ASP A 111 -10.38 -0.34 -13.04
CA ASP A 111 -10.40 1.11 -12.85
C ASP A 111 -9.53 1.84 -13.89
N ALA A 112 -8.39 1.25 -14.30
CA ALA A 112 -7.59 1.76 -15.40
C ALA A 112 -8.41 1.81 -16.72
N PHE A 113 -9.20 0.79 -17.00
CA PHE A 113 -10.06 0.77 -18.18
C PHE A 113 -11.20 1.78 -18.13
N LYS A 114 -11.76 2.06 -16.96
CA LYS A 114 -12.75 3.16 -16.81
C LYS A 114 -12.15 4.54 -17.08
N GLY A 115 -10.88 4.73 -16.75
CA GLY A 115 -10.14 5.97 -16.99
C GLY A 115 -9.63 6.12 -18.43
N ALA A 116 -9.59 5.04 -19.20
CA ALA A 116 -9.20 5.10 -20.61
C ALA A 116 -10.34 5.74 -21.41
N ASN A 117 -10.09 6.95 -21.95
CA ASN A 117 -11.02 7.60 -22.89
C ASN A 117 -11.07 6.80 -24.18
N VAL A 118 -11.98 5.84 -24.23
CA VAL A 118 -12.30 5.08 -25.46
C VAL A 118 -13.26 5.93 -26.29
N ALA A 119 -12.76 7.03 -26.84
CA ALA A 119 -13.53 7.94 -27.70
C ALA A 119 -13.76 7.38 -29.11
N ASP A 120 -13.22 6.19 -29.40
CA ASP A 120 -13.21 5.64 -30.76
C ASP A 120 -14.15 4.44 -30.95
N ALA A 121 -14.67 4.33 -32.15
CA ALA A 121 -15.81 3.55 -32.65
C ALA A 121 -15.91 2.05 -32.29
N ASP A 122 -14.97 1.48 -31.54
CA ASP A 122 -14.91 0.06 -31.17
C ASP A 122 -15.10 -0.23 -29.68
N SER A 123 -15.86 0.62 -28.98
CA SER A 123 -16.12 0.50 -27.55
C SER A 123 -16.65 -0.89 -27.14
N LYS A 124 -17.39 -1.60 -28.03
CA LYS A 124 -17.93 -2.94 -27.76
C LYS A 124 -16.83 -4.00 -27.74
N ASN A 125 -15.93 -4.02 -28.73
CA ASN A 125 -14.83 -4.99 -28.77
C ASN A 125 -13.82 -4.73 -27.64
N PHE A 126 -13.50 -3.47 -27.38
CA PHE A 126 -12.67 -3.09 -26.23
C PHE A 126 -13.29 -3.56 -24.91
N GLY A 127 -14.60 -3.36 -24.70
CA GLY A 127 -15.31 -3.82 -23.51
C GLY A 127 -15.18 -5.34 -23.32
N VAL A 128 -15.42 -6.13 -24.36
CA VAL A 128 -15.30 -7.60 -24.33
C VAL A 128 -13.87 -8.03 -23.98
N TYR A 129 -12.85 -7.41 -24.59
CA TYR A 129 -11.45 -7.72 -24.29
C TYR A 129 -11.04 -7.29 -22.89
N GLY A 130 -11.43 -6.09 -22.49
CA GLY A 130 -11.17 -5.58 -21.15
C GLY A 130 -11.76 -6.48 -20.07
N GLU A 131 -13.02 -6.92 -20.24
CA GLU A 131 -13.69 -7.86 -19.31
C GLU A 131 -13.00 -9.22 -19.26
N ARG A 132 -12.60 -9.78 -20.40
CA ARG A 132 -11.85 -11.04 -20.45
C ARG A 132 -10.50 -10.93 -19.76
N PHE A 133 -9.78 -9.82 -19.97
CA PHE A 133 -8.51 -9.59 -19.31
C PHE A 133 -8.68 -9.44 -17.79
N VAL A 134 -9.65 -8.65 -17.34
CA VAL A 134 -10.00 -8.53 -15.91
C VAL A 134 -10.33 -9.89 -15.30
N ALA A 135 -11.09 -10.74 -16.00
CA ALA A 135 -11.41 -12.09 -15.54
C ALA A 135 -10.15 -12.98 -15.45
N SER A 136 -9.26 -12.91 -16.43
CA SER A 136 -7.98 -13.63 -16.42
C SER A 136 -7.10 -13.20 -15.25
N VAL A 137 -6.99 -11.89 -14.99
CA VAL A 137 -6.26 -11.34 -13.85
C VAL A 137 -6.85 -11.81 -12.52
N ALA A 138 -8.19 -11.86 -12.40
CA ALA A 138 -8.88 -12.29 -11.18
C ALA A 138 -8.70 -13.79 -10.87
N GLN A 139 -8.42 -14.62 -11.87
CA GLN A 139 -8.25 -16.07 -11.72
C GLN A 139 -6.79 -16.51 -11.70
N ALA A 140 -5.84 -15.60 -11.92
CA ALA A 140 -4.43 -15.92 -12.01
C ALA A 140 -3.79 -16.20 -10.65
N THR A 141 -2.78 -17.07 -10.67
CA THR A 141 -1.82 -17.21 -9.56
C THR A 141 -0.54 -16.47 -9.92
N TYR A 142 -0.09 -15.59 -9.03
CA TYR A 142 1.01 -14.69 -9.31
C TYR A 142 2.33 -15.21 -8.73
N SER A 143 3.26 -15.58 -9.59
CA SER A 143 4.63 -15.95 -9.21
C SER A 143 5.40 -14.73 -8.71
N GLY A 144 6.24 -14.92 -7.68
CA GLY A 144 7.05 -13.84 -7.10
C GLY A 144 6.30 -12.90 -6.16
N PHE A 145 5.01 -13.13 -5.91
CA PHE A 145 4.28 -12.43 -4.86
C PHE A 145 4.67 -12.97 -3.49
N ARG A 146 5.11 -12.10 -2.60
CA ARG A 146 5.59 -12.48 -1.26
C ARG A 146 5.28 -11.43 -0.21
N LYS A 147 5.16 -11.89 1.03
CA LYS A 147 5.15 -10.98 2.19
C LYS A 147 6.56 -10.43 2.37
N ASP A 148 6.67 -9.11 2.39
CA ASP A 148 7.92 -8.40 2.62
C ASP A 148 8.13 -8.17 4.12
N THR A 149 7.14 -7.59 4.78
CA THR A 149 7.20 -7.27 6.21
C THR A 149 5.80 -7.12 6.83
N ASP A 150 5.75 -6.94 8.13
CA ASP A 150 4.53 -6.62 8.86
C ASP A 150 4.78 -5.60 9.98
N TRP A 151 3.70 -4.95 10.38
CA TRP A 151 3.67 -4.04 11.52
C TRP A 151 2.36 -4.18 12.25
N TRP A 152 2.32 -3.81 13.53
CA TRP A 152 1.08 -3.71 14.26
C TRP A 152 1.00 -2.42 15.05
N VAL A 153 -0.23 -1.95 15.23
CA VAL A 153 -0.58 -0.80 16.05
C VAL A 153 -1.74 -1.17 16.96
N LYS A 154 -1.77 -0.58 18.15
CA LYS A 154 -2.91 -0.62 19.07
C LYS A 154 -3.56 0.75 19.09
N VAL A 155 -4.83 0.82 18.80
CA VAL A 155 -5.57 2.07 18.70
C VAL A 155 -6.77 2.10 19.65
N GLN A 156 -7.10 3.29 20.16
CA GLN A 156 -8.37 3.59 20.78
C GLN A 156 -9.28 4.22 19.72
N THR A 157 -10.44 3.63 19.49
CA THR A 157 -11.49 4.23 18.65
C THR A 157 -12.42 5.10 19.50
N TYR A 158 -13.06 6.07 18.85
CA TYR A 158 -14.01 6.97 19.49
C TYR A 158 -15.31 7.00 18.69
N THR A 159 -16.43 7.11 19.41
CA THR A 159 -17.74 7.34 18.82
C THR A 159 -17.80 8.73 18.17
N PRO A 160 -18.81 9.01 17.32
CA PRO A 160 -19.03 10.37 16.76
C PRO A 160 -19.14 11.46 17.83
N ASP A 161 -19.60 11.11 19.04
CA ASP A 161 -19.73 12.02 20.19
C ASP A 161 -18.42 12.15 21.01
N ASN A 162 -17.29 11.73 20.44
CA ASN A 162 -15.97 11.77 21.10
C ASN A 162 -15.88 10.95 22.41
N LYS A 163 -16.71 9.94 22.60
CA LYS A 163 -16.57 9.01 23.73
C LYS A 163 -15.66 7.84 23.34
N PRO A 164 -14.78 7.37 24.25
CA PRO A 164 -14.00 6.16 24.00
C PRO A 164 -14.94 5.00 23.70
N ASP A 165 -14.66 4.28 22.59
CA ASP A 165 -15.42 3.11 22.15
C ASP A 165 -14.66 1.83 22.52
N LYS A 166 -13.71 1.42 21.71
CA LYS A 166 -12.96 0.18 21.89
C LYS A 166 -11.47 0.34 21.59
N GLN A 167 -10.69 -0.58 22.17
CA GLN A 167 -9.28 -0.74 21.81
C GLN A 167 -9.15 -1.91 20.84
N LEU A 168 -8.38 -1.71 19.76
CA LEU A 168 -8.14 -2.71 18.74
C LEU A 168 -6.64 -2.79 18.44
N TYR A 169 -6.19 -4.01 18.19
CA TYR A 169 -4.92 -4.25 17.51
C TYR A 169 -5.18 -4.35 16.00
N ARG A 170 -4.38 -3.65 15.23
CA ARG A 170 -4.37 -3.71 13.77
C ARG A 170 -3.01 -4.23 13.32
N VAL A 171 -3.01 -5.38 12.66
CA VAL A 171 -1.84 -5.93 11.97
C VAL A 171 -1.88 -5.46 10.53
N ILE A 172 -0.78 -4.89 10.06
CA ILE A 172 -0.61 -4.38 8.69
C ILE A 172 0.47 -5.24 8.05
N GLN A 173 0.14 -5.93 6.96
CA GLN A 173 1.11 -6.72 6.18
C GLN A 173 1.39 -5.99 4.87
N LEU A 174 2.67 -5.89 4.55
CA LEU A 174 3.17 -5.40 3.28
C LEU A 174 3.57 -6.60 2.41
N TRP A 175 2.95 -6.70 1.25
CA TRP A 175 3.21 -7.71 0.24
C TRP A 175 3.68 -7.05 -1.04
N THR A 176 4.59 -7.69 -1.76
CA THR A 176 5.18 -7.14 -2.98
C THR A 176 5.26 -8.16 -4.09
N ILE A 177 5.17 -7.66 -5.33
CA ILE A 177 5.57 -8.36 -6.55
C ILE A 177 6.34 -7.37 -7.42
N SER A 178 7.46 -7.78 -8.05
CA SER A 178 8.19 -6.87 -8.92
C SER A 178 7.35 -6.50 -10.15
N LYS A 179 7.45 -5.25 -10.60
CA LYS A 179 6.75 -4.76 -11.80
C LYS A 179 7.11 -5.58 -13.03
N ASP A 180 8.39 -5.91 -13.21
CA ASP A 180 8.85 -6.74 -14.35
C ASP A 180 8.22 -8.13 -14.35
N MET A 181 8.11 -8.77 -13.18
CA MET A 181 7.50 -10.09 -13.08
C MET A 181 6.00 -10.04 -13.32
N LEU A 182 5.33 -9.04 -12.79
CA LEU A 182 3.90 -8.83 -13.03
C LEU A 182 3.63 -8.51 -14.50
N GLN A 183 4.46 -7.66 -15.12
CA GLN A 183 4.34 -7.34 -16.53
C GLN A 183 4.47 -8.59 -17.42
N LYS A 184 5.49 -9.42 -17.19
CA LYS A 184 5.64 -10.69 -17.93
C LYS A 184 4.42 -11.60 -17.81
N GLN A 185 3.81 -11.65 -16.64
CA GLN A 185 2.61 -12.45 -16.40
C GLN A 185 1.39 -11.85 -17.13
N PHE A 186 1.24 -10.52 -17.13
CA PHE A 186 0.20 -9.84 -17.91
C PHE A 186 0.40 -10.02 -19.41
N ASP A 187 1.63 -9.93 -19.92
CA ASP A 187 1.95 -10.14 -21.34
C ASP A 187 1.62 -11.58 -21.76
N MET A 188 1.89 -12.58 -20.90
CA MET A 188 1.49 -13.96 -21.16
C MET A 188 -0.04 -14.13 -21.23
N MET A 189 -0.78 -13.50 -20.32
CA MET A 189 -2.25 -13.51 -20.34
C MET A 189 -2.80 -12.88 -21.63
N LEU A 190 -2.28 -11.71 -22.00
CA LEU A 190 -2.68 -11.00 -23.23
C LEU A 190 -2.34 -11.82 -24.48
N SER A 191 -1.15 -12.43 -24.53
CA SER A 191 -0.74 -13.30 -25.65
C SER A 191 -1.61 -14.55 -25.79
N GLY A 192 -1.99 -15.16 -24.65
CA GLY A 192 -2.93 -16.28 -24.64
C GLY A 192 -4.30 -15.91 -25.19
N MET A 193 -4.79 -14.71 -24.86
CA MET A 193 -6.05 -14.19 -25.39
C MET A 193 -5.97 -13.84 -26.88
N ALA A 194 -4.80 -13.45 -27.37
CA ALA A 194 -4.56 -13.06 -28.78
C ALA A 194 -4.73 -14.25 -29.74
N GLY A 195 -4.28 -15.43 -29.36
CA GLY A 195 -4.31 -16.61 -30.21
C GLY A 195 -5.71 -17.03 -30.66
N GLU A 196 -6.74 -16.71 -29.87
CA GLU A 196 -8.15 -17.05 -30.19
C GLU A 196 -8.87 -15.98 -31.02
N ALA A 197 -8.44 -14.72 -30.95
CA ALA A 197 -9.30 -13.59 -31.33
C ALA A 197 -8.71 -12.63 -32.38
N ALA A 198 -7.44 -12.71 -32.73
CA ALA A 198 -6.78 -11.74 -33.61
C ALA A 198 -7.19 -11.84 -35.11
N LYS A 199 -8.44 -12.21 -35.38
CA LYS A 199 -8.93 -12.45 -36.76
C LYS A 199 -9.41 -11.22 -37.49
N THR A 200 -9.65 -10.10 -36.79
CA THR A 200 -10.11 -8.87 -37.41
C THR A 200 -9.25 -7.65 -36.99
N PRO A 201 -9.14 -6.61 -37.82
CA PRO A 201 -8.44 -5.38 -37.48
C PRO A 201 -8.97 -4.71 -36.20
N GLU A 202 -10.28 -4.77 -35.98
CA GLU A 202 -10.96 -4.18 -34.83
C GLU A 202 -10.56 -4.90 -33.53
N THR A 203 -10.47 -6.23 -33.55
CA THR A 203 -10.04 -6.98 -32.39
C THR A 203 -8.58 -6.74 -32.05
N LYS A 204 -7.70 -6.63 -33.07
CA LYS A 204 -6.30 -6.27 -32.87
C LYS A 204 -6.17 -4.89 -32.20
N ARG A 205 -6.91 -3.90 -32.69
CA ARG A 205 -6.93 -2.55 -32.12
C ARG A 205 -7.42 -2.53 -30.66
N ALA A 206 -8.46 -3.30 -30.33
CA ALA A 206 -8.96 -3.43 -28.97
C ALA A 206 -7.90 -4.02 -28.03
N MET A 207 -7.14 -5.01 -28.49
CA MET A 207 -6.02 -5.59 -27.74
C MET A 207 -4.89 -4.58 -27.49
N ASP A 208 -4.51 -3.81 -28.54
CA ASP A 208 -3.49 -2.77 -28.41
C ASP A 208 -3.90 -1.71 -27.37
N ILE A 209 -5.18 -1.33 -27.31
CA ILE A 209 -5.71 -0.41 -26.31
C ILE A 209 -5.61 -1.02 -24.90
N VAL A 210 -6.02 -2.29 -24.72
CA VAL A 210 -5.91 -2.99 -23.43
C VAL A 210 -4.47 -3.05 -22.96
N GLN A 211 -3.55 -3.46 -23.82
CA GLN A 211 -2.12 -3.56 -23.53
C GLN A 211 -1.52 -2.20 -23.16
N ASN A 212 -1.81 -1.16 -23.93
CA ASN A 212 -1.32 0.19 -23.66
C ASN A 212 -1.88 0.76 -22.34
N THR A 213 -3.15 0.51 -22.05
CA THR A 213 -3.79 0.96 -20.79
C THR A 213 -3.14 0.30 -19.58
N VAL A 214 -2.94 -1.03 -19.64
CA VAL A 214 -2.26 -1.79 -18.58
C VAL A 214 -0.82 -1.31 -18.40
N ALA A 215 -0.05 -1.19 -19.48
CA ALA A 215 1.32 -0.73 -19.42
C ALA A 215 1.43 0.66 -18.80
N LYS A 216 0.52 1.58 -19.14
CA LYS A 216 0.50 2.94 -18.61
C LYS A 216 0.15 2.99 -17.11
N ASP A 217 -0.86 2.23 -16.66
CA ASP A 217 -1.34 2.32 -15.27
C ASP A 217 -0.39 1.63 -14.28
N PHE A 218 0.15 0.47 -14.65
CA PHE A 218 0.95 -0.33 -13.72
C PHE A 218 2.45 -0.08 -13.80
N PHE A 219 2.97 0.27 -14.97
CA PHE A 219 4.42 0.20 -15.20
C PHE A 219 5.08 1.53 -15.54
N SER A 220 4.34 2.54 -16.01
CA SER A 220 4.92 3.83 -16.40
C SER A 220 5.13 4.84 -15.25
N GLY A 221 4.70 4.52 -14.05
CA GLY A 221 5.05 5.32 -12.86
C GLY A 221 4.52 6.76 -12.84
N LYS A 222 3.36 7.05 -13.45
CA LYS A 222 2.71 8.37 -13.41
C LYS A 222 1.62 8.43 -12.37
#